data_442122dc2cb48edead24bcab58a40dc4
#
_entry.id   442122dc2cb48edead24bcab58a40dc4
#
_cell.length_a   1.000
_cell.length_b   1.000
_cell.length_c   1.000
_cell.angle_alpha   90.00
_cell.angle_beta   90.00
_cell.angle_gamma   90.00
#
_symmetry.space_group_name_H-M   'P 1'
#
loop_
_entity.id
_entity.type
_entity.pdbx_description
1 polymer ?
#
loop_
_entity_poly.entity_id
_entity_poly.type
_entity_poly.pdbx_seq_one_letter_code
_entity_poly.pdbx_strand_id
1 'polypeptide(L)'
;MSSPASLCTSQLYNPLNANTKNRFLTRPQIGSSSYFHKKSQFKKTLVVRATAPDSRATRKQVELVYDLEEKFNKLADEVDRQAGLSRLTLFSPCKVNIFLRITGRREDGFHDLASLFHVISLGDKIKFSLSPSKSKDSLSTNAPGVPLDERNLIIKALNLYRKKTGTDKHFWIHLDKKVPTGAGLGGGSSNAATALWAANQFSDGLATEKDLQEWSSEIGSDVPFFFSHGAAYCTGRGEVVQDISFPTPFDIPMVLIKPPEACSTAEVYKRLQLDKSSKVDPSILLEKILKNGVSQDVCVNDLEPPAFEVLPSLRRLKQRIAAASRGQYDAVFMSGSGSTIVGIGSPDPPQFLYDEEEYKEVFLSEASFITRAPNQWYTESVSVDPCNSPTE
;
A
#
# COMPACT_ATOMS: atom_id res chain seq x y z
N MET A 1 61.97 5.65 -9.21
CA MET A 1 62.61 6.29 -8.03
C MET A 1 61.50 6.42 -7.02
N SER A 2 61.41 5.47 -6.19
CA SER A 2 61.68 5.38 -4.75
C SER A 2 60.52 5.92 -3.87
N SER A 3 59.79 4.96 -3.27
CA SER A 3 59.20 5.06 -1.94
C SER A 3 60.23 5.38 -0.86
N PRO A 4 59.93 5.64 0.44
CA PRO A 4 59.23 4.73 1.37
C PRO A 4 58.27 5.42 2.39
N ALA A 5 57.24 4.78 2.93
CA ALA A 5 57.09 3.92 4.11
C ALA A 5 57.60 4.43 5.49
N SER A 6 56.73 4.48 6.48
CA SER A 6 56.93 4.11 7.93
C SER A 6 55.63 4.39 8.71
N LEU A 7 54.87 3.48 9.25
CA LEU A 7 54.90 2.60 10.45
C LEU A 7 55.26 3.31 11.78
N CYS A 8 54.34 3.29 12.75
CA CYS A 8 54.47 2.99 14.20
C CYS A 8 53.09 3.11 14.86
N THR A 9 52.46 2.06 15.29
CA THR A 9 52.44 1.15 16.48
C THR A 9 52.35 1.81 17.85
N SER A 10 51.43 1.24 18.59
CA SER A 10 51.38 0.79 20.00
C SER A 10 50.47 1.58 20.89
N GLN A 11 49.67 1.00 21.65
CA GLN A 11 49.51 -0.03 22.64
C GLN A 11 48.56 0.45 23.77
N LEU A 12 47.58 -0.37 24.03
CA LEU A 12 47.10 -0.94 25.31
C LEU A 12 47.10 -0.07 26.59
N TYR A 13 45.92 -0.04 27.24
CA TYR A 13 45.81 -0.36 28.69
C TYR A 13 44.34 -0.70 29.06
N ASN A 14 44.13 -1.91 29.54
CA ASN A 14 43.15 -2.36 30.57
C ASN A 14 43.98 -2.54 31.86
N PRO A 15 43.46 -2.60 33.09
CA PRO A 15 42.34 -3.41 33.57
C PRO A 15 41.68 -2.98 34.93
N LEU A 16 40.81 -3.90 35.39
CA LEU A 16 40.46 -4.37 36.77
C LEU A 16 39.20 -3.76 37.43
N ASN A 17 38.23 -4.61 37.54
CA ASN A 17 37.80 -5.49 38.66
C ASN A 17 37.03 -4.82 39.82
N ALA A 18 35.81 -5.31 40.06
CA ALA A 18 35.40 -5.98 41.31
C ALA A 18 33.93 -6.44 41.32
N ASN A 19 33.82 -7.71 41.45
CA ASN A 19 32.80 -8.59 42.08
C ASN A 19 31.62 -7.96 42.85
N THR A 20 30.39 -8.51 42.65
CA THR A 20 29.65 -9.23 43.73
C THR A 20 28.46 -10.06 43.19
N LYS A 21 28.57 -11.34 43.44
CA LYS A 21 27.63 -12.38 43.89
C LYS A 21 26.26 -12.60 43.26
N ASN A 22 26.19 -13.78 42.64
CA ASN A 22 25.14 -14.79 42.49
C ASN A 22 23.87 -14.66 43.35
N ARG A 23 22.71 -14.83 42.71
CA ARG A 23 21.63 -15.69 43.21
C ARG A 23 20.95 -16.41 42.05
N PHE A 24 21.06 -17.73 42.04
CA PHE A 24 20.29 -18.69 41.26
C PHE A 24 18.80 -18.59 41.63
N LEU A 25 17.90 -18.57 40.65
CA LEU A 25 16.56 -19.08 40.78
C LEU A 25 16.15 -19.82 39.49
N THR A 26 15.70 -21.01 39.74
CA THR A 26 15.36 -22.14 38.90
C THR A 26 14.24 -21.82 37.87
N ARG A 27 14.37 -22.39 36.66
CA ARG A 27 13.31 -22.54 35.66
C ARG A 27 12.25 -23.55 36.15
N PRO A 28 10.96 -23.33 35.85
CA PRO A 28 10.01 -24.41 35.64
C PRO A 28 9.83 -24.66 34.13
N GLN A 29 9.92 -25.91 33.74
CA GLN A 29 9.41 -26.44 32.48
C GLN A 29 7.88 -26.41 32.54
N ILE A 30 7.23 -25.92 31.48
CA ILE A 30 5.80 -26.16 31.23
C ILE A 30 5.62 -26.52 29.77
N GLY A 31 4.82 -27.57 29.57
CA GLY A 31 4.59 -28.31 28.36
C GLY A 31 3.83 -27.56 27.25
N SER A 32 3.91 -28.17 26.11
CA SER A 32 3.19 -27.86 24.87
C SER A 32 1.68 -27.81 25.07
N SER A 33 1.07 -26.69 24.73
CA SER A 33 -0.36 -26.58 24.43
C SER A 33 -0.57 -25.59 23.33
N SER A 34 -1.20 -26.07 22.25
CA SER A 34 -1.67 -25.35 21.11
C SER A 34 -2.73 -24.32 21.52
N TYR A 35 -2.49 -23.04 21.26
CA TYR A 35 -3.54 -22.03 21.35
C TYR A 35 -3.52 -21.10 20.14
N PHE A 36 -4.69 -20.96 19.56
CA PHE A 36 -5.10 -20.01 18.53
C PHE A 36 -4.58 -18.60 18.81
N HIS A 37 -3.90 -17.98 17.85
CA HIS A 37 -3.52 -16.58 17.92
C HIS A 37 -4.71 -15.68 17.53
N LYS A 38 -5.47 -15.27 18.53
CA LYS A 38 -6.23 -14.02 18.44
C LYS A 38 -5.24 -12.86 18.54
N LYS A 39 -5.08 -12.07 17.46
CA LYS A 39 -4.38 -10.78 17.53
C LYS A 39 -5.18 -9.85 18.45
N SER A 40 -4.77 -9.72 19.71
CA SER A 40 -5.28 -8.66 20.59
C SER A 40 -4.56 -7.36 20.23
N GLN A 41 -5.31 -6.37 19.76
CA GLN A 41 -4.84 -4.99 19.75
C GLN A 41 -4.66 -4.55 21.20
N PHE A 42 -3.42 -4.43 21.67
CA PHE A 42 -3.13 -3.81 22.94
C PHE A 42 -3.35 -2.30 22.84
N LYS A 43 -4.54 -1.82 23.20
CA LYS A 43 -4.74 -0.42 23.56
C LYS A 43 -3.86 -0.16 24.79
N LYS A 44 -2.88 0.70 24.68
CA LYS A 44 -2.08 1.17 25.84
C LYS A 44 -2.94 2.14 26.66
N THR A 45 -3.76 1.59 27.53
CA THR A 45 -4.63 2.34 28.42
C THR A 45 -3.93 2.50 29.77
N LEU A 46 -3.71 3.73 30.19
CA LEU A 46 -3.19 4.02 31.53
C LEU A 46 -4.38 4.23 32.48
N VAL A 47 -4.51 3.33 33.44
CA VAL A 47 -5.52 3.45 34.50
C VAL A 47 -4.88 4.10 35.73
N VAL A 48 -5.28 5.32 36.05
CA VAL A 48 -4.84 6.02 37.26
C VAL A 48 -5.93 5.92 38.31
N ARG A 49 -5.62 5.26 39.41
CA ARG A 49 -6.51 5.19 40.59
C ARG A 49 -6.11 6.27 41.57
N ALA A 50 -6.99 7.24 41.79
CA ALA A 50 -6.78 8.26 42.82
C ALA A 50 -7.78 8.02 43.97
N THR A 51 -7.26 8.02 45.19
CA THR A 51 -8.10 8.07 46.42
C THR A 51 -8.09 9.49 46.94
N ALA A 52 -9.27 10.13 47.00
CA ALA A 52 -9.41 11.42 47.64
C ALA A 52 -9.41 11.26 49.18
N PRO A 53 -8.70 12.10 49.92
CA PRO A 53 -8.80 12.11 51.39
C PRO A 53 -10.02 12.90 51.79
N ASP A 54 -11.09 12.23 52.20
CA ASP A 54 -12.17 12.91 52.92
C ASP A 54 -12.72 12.04 54.05
N SER A 55 -12.91 12.69 55.14
CA SER A 55 -13.40 12.16 56.39
C SER A 55 -14.92 11.98 56.33
N ARG A 56 -15.39 10.75 56.43
CA ARG A 56 -16.81 10.36 56.59
C ARG A 56 -17.63 10.38 55.29
N ALA A 57 -17.47 9.38 54.46
CA ALA A 57 -18.50 8.67 53.72
C ALA A 57 -17.87 7.90 52.55
N THR A 58 -18.36 6.70 52.28
CA THR A 58 -18.12 5.82 51.10
C THR A 58 -17.04 6.30 50.11
N ARG A 59 -15.88 5.66 50.13
CA ARG A 59 -14.79 5.85 49.15
C ARG A 59 -15.34 5.54 47.75
N LYS A 60 -15.62 6.55 46.98
CA LYS A 60 -15.82 6.41 45.54
C LYS A 60 -14.44 6.30 44.88
N GLN A 61 -14.10 5.15 44.36
CA GLN A 61 -12.96 5.02 43.44
C GLN A 61 -13.38 5.63 42.10
N VAL A 62 -12.69 6.67 41.67
CA VAL A 62 -12.82 7.22 40.32
C VAL A 62 -11.72 6.56 39.47
N GLU A 63 -12.13 5.74 38.55
CA GLU A 63 -11.24 5.14 37.58
C GLU A 63 -11.21 6.06 36.34
N LEU A 64 -10.08 6.71 36.09
CA LEU A 64 -9.86 7.54 34.90
C LEU A 64 -9.13 6.69 33.86
N VAL A 65 -9.84 6.33 32.81
CA VAL A 65 -9.30 5.63 31.65
C VAL A 65 -8.74 6.67 30.68
N TYR A 66 -7.43 6.69 30.49
CA TYR A 66 -6.78 7.55 29.52
C TYR A 66 -6.38 6.73 28.28
N ASP A 67 -6.90 7.13 27.12
CA ASP A 67 -6.32 6.72 25.85
C ASP A 67 -5.12 7.65 25.57
N LEU A 68 -3.93 7.13 25.80
CA LEU A 68 -2.68 7.89 25.62
C LEU A 68 -2.47 8.26 24.15
N GLU A 69 -2.90 7.44 23.22
CA GLU A 69 -2.74 7.68 21.78
C GLU A 69 -3.65 8.81 21.33
N GLU A 70 -4.90 8.85 21.80
CA GLU A 70 -5.83 9.96 21.53
C GLU A 70 -5.32 11.28 22.12
N LYS A 71 -4.77 11.25 23.34
CA LYS A 71 -4.22 12.45 23.99
C LYS A 71 -2.96 12.95 23.31
N PHE A 72 -2.07 12.04 22.87
CA PHE A 72 -0.89 12.42 22.08
C PHE A 72 -1.29 12.98 20.72
N ASN A 73 -2.29 12.43 20.06
CA ASN A 73 -2.78 12.95 18.78
C ASN A 73 -3.39 14.35 18.96
N LYS A 74 -4.23 14.57 19.98
CA LYS A 74 -4.80 15.91 20.28
C LYS A 74 -3.72 16.95 20.61
N LEU A 75 -2.70 16.57 21.38
CA LEU A 75 -1.59 17.47 21.70
C LEU A 75 -0.75 17.78 20.45
N ALA A 76 -0.58 16.80 19.58
CA ALA A 76 0.09 16.96 18.30
C ALA A 76 -0.68 17.91 17.37
N ASP A 77 -2.00 17.74 17.28
CA ASP A 77 -2.86 18.60 16.45
C ASP A 77 -2.85 20.06 16.99
N GLU A 78 -2.70 20.25 18.30
CA GLU A 78 -2.57 21.58 18.89
C GLU A 78 -1.21 22.22 18.56
N VAL A 79 -0.13 21.45 18.63
CA VAL A 79 1.21 21.90 18.22
C VAL A 79 1.24 22.22 16.73
N ASP A 80 0.63 21.41 15.89
CA ASP A 80 0.56 21.61 14.43
C ASP A 80 -0.25 22.87 14.08
N ARG A 81 -1.32 23.19 14.84
CA ARG A 81 -2.07 24.44 14.68
C ARG A 81 -1.25 25.70 15.00
N GLN A 82 -0.30 25.61 15.92
CA GLN A 82 0.51 26.75 16.36
C GLN A 82 1.82 26.89 15.58
N ALA A 83 2.42 25.78 15.13
CA ALA A 83 3.76 25.74 14.52
C ALA A 83 3.74 25.46 13.00
N GLY A 84 2.55 25.30 12.39
CA GLY A 84 2.40 24.79 11.04
C GLY A 84 2.45 23.26 10.98
N LEU A 85 2.14 22.70 9.81
CA LEU A 85 2.06 21.25 9.61
C LEU A 85 3.39 20.57 9.90
N SER A 86 3.47 19.80 10.99
CA SER A 86 4.66 19.04 11.38
C SER A 86 4.52 17.54 11.19
N ARG A 87 3.28 17.01 11.11
CA ARG A 87 2.96 15.60 10.91
C ARG A 87 1.76 15.42 10.01
N LEU A 88 1.77 14.34 9.22
CA LEU A 88 0.67 13.97 8.34
C LEU A 88 0.60 12.45 8.22
N THR A 89 -0.61 11.90 8.32
CA THR A 89 -0.86 10.49 8.05
C THR A 89 -1.79 10.39 6.86
N LEU A 90 -1.35 9.69 5.82
CA LEU A 90 -2.10 9.54 4.58
C LEU A 90 -2.36 8.07 4.27
N PHE A 91 -3.53 7.81 3.71
CA PHE A 91 -3.88 6.56 3.07
C PHE A 91 -3.26 6.52 1.67
N SER A 92 -2.63 5.43 1.32
CA SER A 92 -1.99 5.19 0.03
C SER A 92 -2.67 4.00 -0.64
N PRO A 93 -3.78 4.22 -1.37
CA PRO A 93 -4.60 3.17 -1.94
C PRO A 93 -3.87 2.45 -3.07
N CYS A 94 -4.24 1.21 -3.36
CA CYS A 94 -3.79 0.54 -4.56
C CYS A 94 -4.82 0.60 -5.71
N LYS A 95 -4.52 -0.04 -6.83
CA LYS A 95 -5.36 -0.01 -8.05
C LYS A 95 -5.56 -1.40 -8.61
N VAL A 96 -6.56 -1.55 -9.45
CA VAL A 96 -6.72 -2.67 -10.36
C VAL A 96 -6.74 -2.18 -11.80
N ASN A 97 -6.34 -3.06 -12.74
CA ASN A 97 -6.57 -2.85 -14.18
C ASN A 97 -7.82 -3.63 -14.54
N ILE A 98 -8.92 -2.96 -14.86
CA ILE A 98 -10.18 -3.62 -15.29
C ILE A 98 -9.98 -4.27 -16.65
N PHE A 99 -9.32 -3.56 -17.57
CA PHE A 99 -8.73 -4.15 -18.76
C PHE A 99 -7.32 -3.59 -19.00
N LEU A 100 -6.48 -4.34 -19.71
CA LEU A 100 -5.16 -3.92 -20.13
C LEU A 100 -4.88 -4.46 -21.54
N ARG A 101 -4.75 -3.55 -22.50
CA ARG A 101 -4.45 -3.87 -23.88
C ARG A 101 -3.06 -3.33 -24.24
N ILE A 102 -2.27 -4.13 -24.94
CA ILE A 102 -1.00 -3.69 -25.49
C ILE A 102 -1.25 -3.28 -26.95
N THR A 103 -1.05 -1.99 -27.23
CA THR A 103 -1.40 -1.41 -28.55
C THR A 103 -0.21 -1.33 -29.50
N GLY A 104 1.02 -1.39 -28.96
CA GLY A 104 2.21 -1.34 -29.81
C GLY A 104 3.50 -1.59 -29.03
N ARG A 105 4.59 -1.76 -29.78
CA ARG A 105 5.94 -1.77 -29.24
C ARG A 105 6.67 -0.51 -29.72
N ARG A 106 7.29 0.17 -28.78
CA ARG A 106 8.02 1.43 -29.00
C ARG A 106 9.47 1.15 -29.42
N GLU A 107 10.10 2.14 -30.04
CA GLU A 107 11.53 2.08 -30.43
C GLU A 107 12.45 2.04 -29.20
N ASP A 108 12.02 2.63 -28.07
CA ASP A 108 12.76 2.62 -26.80
C ASP A 108 12.70 1.26 -26.06
N GLY A 109 12.04 0.27 -26.65
CA GLY A 109 11.88 -1.08 -26.09
C GLY A 109 10.71 -1.25 -25.13
N PHE A 110 10.04 -0.17 -24.75
CA PHE A 110 8.78 -0.21 -23.99
C PHE A 110 7.61 -0.57 -24.90
N HIS A 111 6.42 -0.72 -24.29
CA HIS A 111 5.17 -0.98 -24.99
C HIS A 111 4.19 0.13 -24.73
N ASP A 112 3.46 0.51 -25.78
CA ASP A 112 2.26 1.32 -25.63
C ASP A 112 1.12 0.44 -25.15
N LEU A 113 0.37 0.94 -24.20
CA LEU A 113 -0.80 0.28 -23.65
C LEU A 113 -2.03 1.20 -23.66
N ALA A 114 -3.19 0.57 -23.52
CA ALA A 114 -4.44 1.22 -23.21
C ALA A 114 -5.14 0.41 -22.12
N SER A 115 -5.43 1.04 -20.98
CA SER A 115 -5.95 0.35 -19.81
C SER A 115 -6.92 1.22 -19.03
N LEU A 116 -7.96 0.63 -18.49
CA LEU A 116 -8.81 1.27 -17.50
C LEU A 116 -8.32 0.89 -16.11
N PHE A 117 -7.78 1.87 -15.39
CA PHE A 117 -7.36 1.74 -14.01
C PHE A 117 -8.48 2.22 -13.08
N HIS A 118 -8.62 1.57 -11.95
CA HIS A 118 -9.45 2.07 -10.86
C HIS A 118 -8.77 1.90 -9.50
N VAL A 119 -8.86 2.94 -8.67
CA VAL A 119 -8.37 2.92 -7.29
C VAL A 119 -9.33 2.10 -6.43
N ILE A 120 -8.79 1.32 -5.50
CA ILE A 120 -9.57 0.47 -4.60
C ILE A 120 -9.26 0.71 -3.13
N SER A 121 -10.15 0.28 -2.25
CA SER A 121 -10.11 0.53 -0.81
C SER A 121 -8.98 -0.19 -0.06
N LEU A 122 -8.30 -1.16 -0.68
CA LEU A 122 -7.06 -1.72 -0.13
C LEU A 122 -5.92 -0.70 -0.33
N GLY A 123 -5.13 -0.45 0.71
CA GLY A 123 -4.01 0.48 0.63
C GLY A 123 -3.07 0.38 1.81
N ASP A 124 -1.95 1.06 1.69
CA ASP A 124 -0.96 1.25 2.75
C ASP A 124 -1.29 2.50 3.57
N LYS A 125 -0.70 2.65 4.73
CA LYS A 125 -0.75 3.89 5.51
C LYS A 125 0.65 4.46 5.66
N ILE A 126 0.82 5.75 5.36
CA ILE A 126 2.12 6.40 5.43
C ILE A 126 2.04 7.57 6.41
N LYS A 127 2.90 7.52 7.42
CA LYS A 127 3.06 8.60 8.40
C LYS A 127 4.31 9.41 8.03
N PHE A 128 4.14 10.71 7.87
CA PHE A 128 5.21 11.66 7.62
C PHE A 128 5.36 12.58 8.81
N SER A 129 6.59 12.88 9.20
CA SER A 129 6.93 13.93 10.18
C SER A 129 8.11 14.71 9.64
N LEU A 130 8.10 16.05 9.82
CA LEU A 130 9.25 16.87 9.46
C LEU A 130 10.48 16.41 10.27
N SER A 131 11.57 16.17 9.57
CA SER A 131 12.85 15.84 10.18
C SER A 131 13.54 17.13 10.67
N PRO A 132 14.07 17.17 11.89
CA PRO A 132 14.93 18.26 12.32
C PRO A 132 16.26 18.28 11.57
N SER A 133 16.63 17.17 10.95
CA SER A 133 17.82 17.05 10.08
C SER A 133 17.47 17.51 8.67
N LYS A 134 18.20 18.50 8.17
CA LYS A 134 18.06 19.00 6.79
C LYS A 134 18.93 18.23 5.78
N SER A 135 19.37 17.01 6.08
CA SER A 135 20.35 16.31 5.26
C SER A 135 19.83 15.05 4.59
N LYS A 136 18.83 14.36 5.17
CA LYS A 136 18.27 13.14 4.57
C LYS A 136 16.91 12.75 5.16
N ASP A 137 16.15 12.00 4.36
CA ASP A 137 14.96 11.30 4.82
C ASP A 137 15.31 10.02 5.59
N SER A 138 14.45 9.60 6.49
CA SER A 138 14.55 8.32 7.19
C SER A 138 13.26 7.55 6.99
N LEU A 139 13.35 6.38 6.36
CA LEU A 139 12.21 5.51 6.06
C LEU A 139 12.26 4.26 6.94
N SER A 140 11.14 3.90 7.51
CA SER A 140 10.90 2.64 8.22
C SER A 140 9.64 1.95 7.70
N THR A 141 9.54 0.63 7.84
CA THR A 141 8.36 -0.14 7.44
C THR A 141 8.23 -1.43 8.25
N ASN A 142 6.99 -1.95 8.32
CA ASN A 142 6.67 -3.27 8.89
C ASN A 142 6.95 -4.42 7.91
N ALA A 143 7.20 -4.15 6.61
CA ALA A 143 7.34 -5.18 5.59
C ALA A 143 8.80 -5.51 5.31
N PRO A 144 9.24 -6.77 5.51
CA PRO A 144 10.59 -7.18 5.15
C PRO A 144 10.81 -7.13 3.64
N GLY A 145 12.04 -6.85 3.21
CA GLY A 145 12.42 -6.82 1.80
C GLY A 145 12.07 -5.54 1.04
N VAL A 146 11.35 -4.61 1.65
CA VAL A 146 11.11 -3.28 1.08
C VAL A 146 12.38 -2.43 1.26
N PRO A 147 12.96 -1.86 0.18
CA PRO A 147 14.14 -1.00 0.30
C PRO A 147 13.85 0.22 1.18
N LEU A 148 14.80 0.61 2.02
CA LEU A 148 14.70 1.79 2.89
C LEU A 148 15.58 2.96 2.42
N ASP A 149 16.18 2.82 1.26
CA ASP A 149 17.11 3.76 0.63
C ASP A 149 16.54 4.35 -0.69
N GLU A 150 17.39 4.96 -1.50
CA GLU A 150 17.03 5.61 -2.76
C GLU A 150 16.42 4.68 -3.82
N ARG A 151 16.44 3.37 -3.62
CA ARG A 151 15.73 2.42 -4.47
C ARG A 151 14.22 2.44 -4.21
N ASN A 152 13.80 2.94 -3.04
CA ASN A 152 12.39 3.07 -2.68
C ASN A 152 11.75 4.24 -3.44
N LEU A 153 10.54 4.02 -3.98
CA LEU A 153 9.84 5.04 -4.77
C LEU A 153 9.38 6.25 -3.91
N ILE A 154 9.15 6.07 -2.60
CA ILE A 154 8.90 7.19 -1.67
C ILE A 154 10.10 8.14 -1.64
N ILE A 155 11.30 7.59 -1.48
CA ILE A 155 12.53 8.41 -1.42
C ILE A 155 12.78 9.09 -2.76
N LYS A 156 12.58 8.37 -3.88
CA LYS A 156 12.68 8.96 -5.22
C LYS A 156 11.69 10.13 -5.41
N ALA A 157 10.46 9.97 -4.93
CA ALA A 157 9.43 10.98 -5.01
C ALA A 157 9.81 12.26 -4.22
N LEU A 158 10.29 12.10 -3.00
CA LEU A 158 10.75 13.22 -2.18
C LEU A 158 11.97 13.94 -2.79
N ASN A 159 12.91 13.17 -3.34
CA ASN A 159 14.07 13.74 -4.05
C ASN A 159 13.63 14.51 -5.31
N LEU A 160 12.70 13.95 -6.08
CA LEU A 160 12.14 14.62 -7.26
C LEU A 160 11.43 15.92 -6.86
N TYR A 161 10.59 15.89 -5.82
CA TYR A 161 9.89 17.07 -5.34
C TYR A 161 10.87 18.17 -4.95
N ARG A 162 11.92 17.87 -4.18
CA ARG A 162 12.98 18.81 -3.83
C ARG A 162 13.69 19.39 -5.04
N LYS A 163 14.01 18.52 -6.02
CA LYS A 163 14.64 18.97 -7.28
C LYS A 163 13.79 19.95 -8.06
N LYS A 164 12.46 19.75 -8.08
CA LYS A 164 11.52 20.59 -8.84
C LYS A 164 11.18 21.91 -8.13
N THR A 165 11.11 21.91 -6.80
CA THR A 165 10.63 23.05 -6.01
C THR A 165 11.73 23.83 -5.30
N GLY A 166 12.91 23.23 -5.13
CA GLY A 166 14.01 23.85 -4.36
C GLY A 166 13.84 23.80 -2.84
N THR A 167 12.80 23.14 -2.31
CA THR A 167 12.61 22.99 -0.86
C THR A 167 13.73 22.14 -0.24
N ASP A 168 14.11 22.44 1.01
CA ASP A 168 15.10 21.70 1.80
C ASP A 168 14.46 20.78 2.86
N LYS A 169 13.13 20.59 2.81
CA LYS A 169 12.40 19.78 3.79
C LYS A 169 12.73 18.31 3.64
N HIS A 170 13.06 17.65 4.76
CA HIS A 170 13.29 16.21 4.87
C HIS A 170 12.35 15.61 5.89
N PHE A 171 12.14 14.29 5.85
CA PHE A 171 11.09 13.62 6.59
C PHE A 171 11.56 12.37 7.31
N TRP A 172 10.95 12.11 8.44
CA TRP A 172 10.85 10.79 9.04
C TRP A 172 9.56 10.15 8.53
N ILE A 173 9.69 8.97 7.96
CA ILE A 173 8.60 8.29 7.27
C ILE A 173 8.40 6.91 7.88
N HIS A 174 7.17 6.55 8.17
CA HIS A 174 6.79 5.19 8.51
C HIS A 174 5.74 4.68 7.53
N LEU A 175 6.12 3.65 6.77
CA LEU A 175 5.24 2.95 5.82
C LEU A 175 4.67 1.72 6.51
N ASP A 176 3.38 1.75 6.87
CA ASP A 176 2.61 0.57 7.27
C ASP A 176 2.07 -0.12 6.01
N LYS A 177 2.78 -1.15 5.57
CA LYS A 177 2.54 -1.85 4.30
C LYS A 177 1.53 -2.97 4.49
N LYS A 178 0.38 -2.84 3.83
CA LYS A 178 -0.69 -3.85 3.75
C LYS A 178 -0.77 -4.45 2.35
N VAL A 179 -0.49 -3.65 1.32
CA VAL A 179 -0.53 -4.10 -0.08
C VAL A 179 0.68 -4.98 -0.38
N PRO A 180 0.50 -6.22 -0.84
CA PRO A 180 1.61 -7.11 -1.14
C PRO A 180 2.47 -6.57 -2.30
N THR A 181 3.77 -6.85 -2.25
CA THR A 181 4.72 -6.46 -3.30
C THR A 181 4.61 -7.41 -4.50
N GLY A 182 4.90 -6.89 -5.72
CA GLY A 182 4.86 -7.71 -6.94
C GLY A 182 3.49 -8.30 -7.25
N ALA A 183 2.43 -7.57 -6.94
CA ALA A 183 1.05 -8.04 -6.98
C ALA A 183 0.25 -7.53 -8.21
N GLY A 184 0.81 -6.63 -9.03
CA GLY A 184 0.04 -5.98 -10.11
C GLY A 184 -0.92 -4.89 -9.62
N LEU A 185 -0.85 -4.51 -8.33
CA LEU A 185 -1.76 -3.58 -7.66
C LEU A 185 -1.23 -2.13 -7.55
N GLY A 186 -0.05 -1.83 -8.07
CA GLY A 186 0.50 -0.47 -8.08
C GLY A 186 0.85 0.13 -6.71
N GLY A 187 0.97 -0.68 -5.63
CA GLY A 187 1.18 -0.18 -4.28
C GLY A 187 2.42 0.71 -4.11
N GLY A 188 3.54 0.35 -4.74
CA GLY A 188 4.76 1.19 -4.73
C GLY A 188 4.58 2.53 -5.46
N SER A 189 3.87 2.53 -6.59
CA SER A 189 3.55 3.74 -7.35
C SER A 189 2.61 4.65 -6.56
N SER A 190 1.62 4.08 -5.88
CA SER A 190 0.76 4.81 -4.95
C SER A 190 1.56 5.43 -3.80
N ASN A 191 2.48 4.67 -3.19
CA ASN A 191 3.31 5.21 -2.12
C ASN A 191 4.14 6.43 -2.60
N ALA A 192 4.64 6.40 -3.84
CA ALA A 192 5.35 7.54 -4.44
C ALA A 192 4.43 8.75 -4.66
N ALA A 193 3.24 8.55 -5.22
CA ALA A 193 2.27 9.62 -5.43
C ALA A 193 1.84 10.25 -4.09
N THR A 194 1.58 9.40 -3.07
CA THR A 194 1.27 9.84 -1.71
C THR A 194 2.41 10.68 -1.11
N ALA A 195 3.66 10.30 -1.36
CA ALA A 195 4.83 11.05 -0.88
C ALA A 195 4.98 12.41 -1.58
N LEU A 196 4.72 12.50 -2.89
CA LEU A 196 4.68 13.79 -3.62
C LEU A 196 3.58 14.69 -3.06
N TRP A 197 2.37 14.16 -2.85
CA TRP A 197 1.28 14.89 -2.24
C TRP A 197 1.63 15.40 -0.85
N ALA A 198 2.17 14.52 0.02
CA ALA A 198 2.61 14.90 1.36
C ALA A 198 3.65 16.02 1.33
N ALA A 199 4.69 15.89 0.52
CA ALA A 199 5.74 16.91 0.39
C ALA A 199 5.17 18.27 -0.02
N ASN A 200 4.17 18.26 -0.91
CA ASN A 200 3.48 19.48 -1.33
C ASN A 200 2.68 20.12 -0.19
N GLN A 201 1.96 19.31 0.62
CA GLN A 201 1.24 19.79 1.80
C GLN A 201 2.19 20.43 2.83
N PHE A 202 3.30 19.77 3.12
CA PHE A 202 4.32 20.32 4.02
C PHE A 202 5.01 21.59 3.48
N SER A 203 4.90 21.85 2.18
CA SER A 203 5.54 22.98 1.51
C SER A 203 4.53 24.06 1.09
N ASP A 204 3.37 24.11 1.76
CA ASP A 204 2.32 25.11 1.53
C ASP A 204 1.84 25.18 0.07
N GLY A 205 1.86 24.03 -0.64
CA GLY A 205 1.33 23.93 -1.98
C GLY A 205 2.19 24.60 -3.07
N LEU A 206 3.51 24.43 -3.05
CA LEU A 206 4.42 24.99 -4.06
C LEU A 206 4.16 24.49 -5.49
N ALA A 207 3.48 23.36 -5.64
CA ALA A 207 3.13 22.77 -6.92
C ALA A 207 1.60 22.59 -7.03
N THR A 208 1.08 22.71 -8.23
CA THR A 208 -0.30 22.30 -8.52
C THR A 208 -0.41 20.78 -8.57
N GLU A 209 -1.63 20.25 -8.43
CA GLU A 209 -1.85 18.81 -8.58
C GLU A 209 -1.43 18.30 -9.97
N LYS A 210 -1.63 19.12 -11.00
CA LYS A 210 -1.20 18.83 -12.36
C LYS A 210 0.32 18.75 -12.47
N ASP A 211 1.06 19.65 -11.83
CA ASP A 211 2.53 19.58 -11.79
C ASP A 211 3.00 18.29 -11.15
N LEU A 212 2.40 17.90 -10.00
CA LEU A 212 2.72 16.64 -9.32
C LEU A 212 2.46 15.43 -10.20
N GLN A 213 1.33 15.41 -10.91
CA GLN A 213 0.98 14.35 -11.84
C GLN A 213 1.99 14.25 -12.98
N GLU A 214 2.33 15.36 -13.64
CA GLU A 214 3.29 15.40 -14.74
C GLU A 214 4.69 14.95 -14.29
N TRP A 215 5.20 15.50 -13.18
CA TRP A 215 6.52 15.13 -12.65
C TRP A 215 6.60 13.67 -12.24
N SER A 216 5.52 13.12 -11.73
CA SER A 216 5.48 11.76 -11.20
C SER A 216 5.79 10.69 -12.26
N SER A 217 5.62 10.99 -13.55
CA SER A 217 5.98 10.12 -14.67
C SER A 217 7.50 9.81 -14.73
N GLU A 218 8.35 10.68 -14.15
CA GLU A 218 9.79 10.45 -14.03
C GLU A 218 10.13 9.34 -13.02
N ILE A 219 9.21 9.02 -12.10
CA ILE A 219 9.39 7.98 -11.07
C ILE A 219 8.93 6.62 -11.60
N GLY A 220 7.80 6.58 -12.29
CA GLY A 220 7.23 5.36 -12.83
C GLY A 220 5.92 5.62 -13.59
N SER A 221 5.61 4.75 -14.54
CA SER A 221 4.47 4.92 -15.46
C SER A 221 3.11 4.91 -14.75
N ASP A 222 2.95 4.14 -13.67
CA ASP A 222 1.67 4.06 -12.94
C ASP A 222 1.51 5.18 -11.89
N VAL A 223 2.55 6.00 -11.61
CA VAL A 223 2.48 7.01 -10.54
C VAL A 223 1.50 8.13 -10.86
N PRO A 224 1.46 8.67 -12.10
CA PRO A 224 0.52 9.73 -12.49
C PRO A 224 -0.94 9.37 -12.30
N PHE A 225 -1.28 8.08 -12.43
CA PHE A 225 -2.65 7.59 -12.26
C PHE A 225 -3.23 7.92 -10.86
N PHE A 226 -2.43 7.86 -9.80
CA PHE A 226 -2.92 8.10 -8.44
C PHE A 226 -3.29 9.57 -8.17
N PHE A 227 -2.98 10.47 -9.10
CA PHE A 227 -3.49 11.86 -9.11
C PHE A 227 -4.84 11.99 -9.82
N SER A 228 -5.41 10.92 -10.39
CA SER A 228 -6.78 10.89 -10.90
C SER A 228 -7.82 10.94 -9.77
N HIS A 229 -9.09 11.04 -10.13
CA HIS A 229 -10.20 11.06 -9.15
C HIS A 229 -10.73 9.66 -8.79
N GLY A 230 -10.05 8.60 -9.21
CA GLY A 230 -10.36 7.22 -8.85
C GLY A 230 -10.37 6.28 -10.04
N ALA A 231 -11.02 6.64 -11.15
CA ALA A 231 -10.99 5.89 -12.40
C ALA A 231 -10.33 6.71 -13.50
N ALA A 232 -9.47 6.09 -14.30
CA ALA A 232 -8.87 6.75 -15.45
C ALA A 232 -8.56 5.77 -16.59
N TYR A 233 -8.76 6.25 -17.82
CA TYR A 233 -8.25 5.63 -19.03
C TYR A 233 -6.81 6.06 -19.23
N CYS A 234 -5.90 5.11 -19.13
CA CYS A 234 -4.46 5.36 -19.19
C CYS A 234 -3.89 4.83 -20.51
N THR A 235 -3.06 5.66 -21.17
CA THR A 235 -2.39 5.32 -22.44
C THR A 235 -0.89 5.64 -22.40
N GLY A 236 -0.18 5.50 -23.54
CA GLY A 236 1.27 5.54 -23.55
C GLY A 236 1.84 4.31 -22.85
N ARG A 237 2.80 4.46 -21.90
CA ARG A 237 3.27 3.39 -21.05
C ARG A 237 2.40 3.20 -19.79
N GLY A 238 1.30 4.01 -19.64
CA GLY A 238 0.43 4.15 -18.50
C GLY A 238 0.44 5.56 -17.89
N GLU A 239 1.33 6.45 -18.35
CA GLU A 239 1.54 7.80 -17.80
C GLU A 239 0.58 8.85 -18.33
N VAL A 240 -0.06 8.64 -19.48
CA VAL A 240 -1.07 9.56 -20.03
C VAL A 240 -2.42 9.21 -19.42
N VAL A 241 -2.87 10.03 -18.48
CA VAL A 241 -4.04 9.78 -17.63
C VAL A 241 -5.21 10.66 -18.07
N GLN A 242 -6.34 10.04 -18.39
CA GLN A 242 -7.61 10.68 -18.66
C GLN A 242 -8.63 10.22 -17.63
N ASP A 243 -9.07 11.13 -16.75
CA ASP A 243 -10.11 10.85 -15.76
C ASP A 243 -11.41 10.40 -16.43
N ILE A 244 -12.06 9.41 -15.84
CA ILE A 244 -13.32 8.83 -16.30
C ILE A 244 -14.35 8.90 -15.17
N SER A 245 -15.54 9.42 -15.51
CA SER A 245 -16.70 9.26 -14.64
C SER A 245 -17.20 7.83 -14.74
N PHE A 246 -16.86 7.03 -13.73
CA PHE A 246 -17.16 5.61 -13.72
C PHE A 246 -18.64 5.38 -13.35
N PRO A 247 -19.41 4.67 -14.18
CA PRO A 247 -20.87 4.60 -14.04
C PRO A 247 -21.34 3.60 -12.97
N THR A 248 -20.43 2.82 -12.44
CA THR A 248 -20.73 1.71 -11.53
C THR A 248 -20.84 2.21 -10.09
N PRO A 249 -21.78 1.72 -9.26
CA PRO A 249 -21.80 2.03 -7.85
C PRO A 249 -20.44 1.77 -7.19
N PHE A 250 -19.99 2.66 -6.31
CA PHE A 250 -18.68 2.56 -5.66
C PHE A 250 -18.60 1.40 -4.66
N ASP A 251 -19.74 0.88 -4.24
CA ASP A 251 -19.91 -0.18 -3.25
C ASP A 251 -19.92 -1.60 -3.84
N ILE A 252 -19.60 -1.76 -5.16
CA ILE A 252 -19.47 -3.11 -5.71
C ILE A 252 -18.35 -3.84 -4.98
N PRO A 253 -18.69 -4.92 -4.27
CA PRO A 253 -17.72 -5.69 -3.53
C PRO A 253 -16.79 -6.45 -4.49
N MET A 254 -15.54 -6.60 -4.08
CA MET A 254 -14.58 -7.43 -4.79
C MET A 254 -13.69 -8.17 -3.81
N VAL A 255 -13.15 -9.28 -4.26
CA VAL A 255 -12.12 -10.03 -3.56
C VAL A 255 -10.82 -10.01 -4.36
N LEU A 256 -9.72 -9.79 -3.64
CA LEU A 256 -8.36 -9.86 -4.17
C LEU A 256 -7.72 -11.14 -3.68
N ILE A 257 -7.23 -11.95 -4.62
CA ILE A 257 -6.64 -13.27 -4.35
C ILE A 257 -5.24 -13.27 -4.95
N LYS A 258 -4.20 -13.22 -4.11
CA LYS A 258 -2.82 -13.19 -4.56
C LYS A 258 -2.04 -14.38 -4.01
N PRO A 259 -1.52 -15.26 -4.88
CA PRO A 259 -0.62 -16.34 -4.45
C PRO A 259 0.68 -15.77 -3.86
N PRO A 260 1.41 -16.51 -3.02
CA PRO A 260 2.65 -16.03 -2.41
C PRO A 260 3.70 -15.62 -3.47
N GLU A 261 3.70 -16.27 -4.61
CA GLU A 261 4.62 -15.99 -5.71
C GLU A 261 4.29 -14.65 -6.38
N ALA A 262 5.33 -13.93 -6.80
CA ALA A 262 5.22 -12.70 -7.56
C ALA A 262 5.51 -12.96 -9.05
N CYS A 263 4.78 -12.27 -9.93
CA CYS A 263 5.14 -12.20 -11.35
C CYS A 263 6.09 -11.01 -11.57
N SER A 264 7.27 -11.30 -12.11
CA SER A 264 8.17 -10.23 -12.56
C SER A 264 7.59 -9.55 -13.78
N THR A 265 7.25 -8.26 -13.67
CA THR A 265 6.73 -7.47 -14.79
C THR A 265 7.66 -7.54 -16.00
N ALA A 266 8.98 -7.45 -15.80
CA ALA A 266 9.97 -7.54 -16.89
C ALA A 266 9.91 -8.90 -17.60
N GLU A 267 9.80 -10.01 -16.86
CA GLU A 267 9.70 -11.36 -17.45
C GLU A 267 8.37 -11.58 -18.16
N VAL A 268 7.28 -10.99 -17.69
CA VAL A 268 5.97 -11.04 -18.36
C VAL A 268 6.04 -10.31 -19.70
N TYR A 269 6.55 -9.06 -19.72
CA TYR A 269 6.72 -8.31 -20.98
C TYR A 269 7.69 -8.96 -21.96
N LYS A 270 8.73 -9.64 -21.48
CA LYS A 270 9.69 -10.38 -22.34
C LYS A 270 9.04 -11.55 -23.08
N ARG A 271 8.00 -12.17 -22.50
CA ARG A 271 7.25 -13.27 -23.10
C ARG A 271 6.03 -12.84 -23.89
N LEU A 272 5.72 -11.53 -23.87
CA LEU A 272 4.59 -10.99 -24.60
C LEU A 272 4.77 -11.17 -26.12
N GLN A 273 3.77 -11.75 -26.76
CA GLN A 273 3.68 -11.96 -28.20
C GLN A 273 2.56 -11.09 -28.75
N LEU A 274 2.91 -9.99 -29.43
CA LEU A 274 1.95 -9.01 -29.92
C LEU A 274 0.97 -9.55 -30.98
N ASP A 275 1.39 -10.53 -31.75
CA ASP A 275 0.54 -11.24 -32.72
C ASP A 275 -0.57 -12.04 -32.05
N LYS A 276 -0.37 -12.46 -30.81
CA LYS A 276 -1.33 -13.21 -29.98
C LYS A 276 -2.14 -12.32 -29.04
N SER A 277 -1.85 -11.01 -28.97
CA SER A 277 -2.64 -10.07 -28.18
C SER A 277 -4.06 -9.97 -28.74
N SER A 278 -5.01 -9.65 -27.89
CA SER A 278 -6.41 -9.43 -28.30
C SER A 278 -6.49 -8.41 -29.46
N LYS A 279 -7.47 -8.54 -30.32
CA LYS A 279 -7.72 -7.59 -31.44
C LYS A 279 -8.87 -6.64 -31.14
N VAL A 280 -9.47 -6.73 -29.95
CA VAL A 280 -10.56 -5.82 -29.54
C VAL A 280 -10.00 -4.42 -29.36
N ASP A 281 -10.64 -3.42 -29.91
CA ASP A 281 -10.28 -2.03 -29.72
C ASP A 281 -10.51 -1.62 -28.26
N PRO A 282 -9.50 -1.01 -27.56
CA PRO A 282 -9.65 -0.54 -26.19
C PRO A 282 -10.81 0.44 -25.99
N SER A 283 -11.13 1.26 -27.00
CA SER A 283 -12.27 2.21 -26.94
C SER A 283 -13.60 1.48 -26.85
N ILE A 284 -13.75 0.36 -27.53
CA ILE A 284 -14.97 -0.48 -27.46
C ILE A 284 -15.13 -1.08 -26.06
N LEU A 285 -14.03 -1.51 -25.44
CA LEU A 285 -14.06 -2.00 -24.05
C LEU A 285 -14.49 -0.91 -23.11
N LEU A 286 -13.91 0.30 -23.26
CA LEU A 286 -14.25 1.46 -22.45
C LEU A 286 -15.74 1.83 -22.61
N GLU A 287 -16.25 1.94 -23.84
CA GLU A 287 -17.66 2.25 -24.12
C GLU A 287 -18.62 1.24 -23.50
N LYS A 288 -18.30 -0.05 -23.61
CA LYS A 288 -19.10 -1.11 -22.98
C LYS A 288 -19.15 -0.96 -21.47
N ILE A 289 -18.01 -0.70 -20.82
CA ILE A 289 -17.95 -0.50 -19.38
C ILE A 289 -18.74 0.73 -18.95
N LEU A 290 -18.59 1.85 -19.69
CA LEU A 290 -19.32 3.08 -19.39
C LEU A 290 -20.85 2.93 -19.55
N LYS A 291 -21.30 2.03 -20.42
CA LYS A 291 -22.72 1.78 -20.67
C LYS A 291 -23.32 0.71 -19.75
N ASN A 292 -22.60 -0.36 -19.52
CA ASN A 292 -23.16 -1.60 -18.93
C ASN A 292 -22.49 -2.01 -17.61
N GLY A 293 -21.44 -1.29 -17.16
CA GLY A 293 -20.62 -1.70 -16.00
C GLY A 293 -19.57 -2.76 -16.37
N VAL A 294 -18.96 -3.33 -15.32
CA VAL A 294 -17.92 -4.34 -15.47
C VAL A 294 -18.54 -5.72 -15.61
N SER A 295 -18.13 -6.45 -16.65
CA SER A 295 -18.53 -7.83 -16.93
C SER A 295 -17.33 -8.62 -17.47
N GLN A 296 -17.41 -9.96 -17.49
CA GLN A 296 -16.28 -10.80 -17.87
C GLN A 296 -15.74 -10.52 -19.30
N ASP A 297 -16.61 -10.14 -20.25
CA ASP A 297 -16.24 -9.90 -21.66
C ASP A 297 -15.42 -8.63 -21.88
N VAL A 298 -15.44 -7.69 -20.92
CA VAL A 298 -14.64 -6.46 -20.97
C VAL A 298 -13.33 -6.56 -20.20
N CYS A 299 -13.17 -7.57 -19.33
CA CYS A 299 -11.97 -7.77 -18.52
C CYS A 299 -10.85 -8.47 -19.33
N VAL A 300 -10.37 -7.81 -20.38
CA VAL A 300 -9.31 -8.31 -21.26
C VAL A 300 -7.95 -7.84 -20.76
N ASN A 301 -7.00 -8.77 -20.56
CA ASN A 301 -5.63 -8.42 -20.16
C ASN A 301 -4.61 -9.15 -21.04
N ASP A 302 -3.94 -8.41 -21.92
CA ASP A 302 -2.93 -8.96 -22.84
C ASP A 302 -1.67 -9.48 -22.12
N LEU A 303 -1.46 -9.10 -20.85
CA LEU A 303 -0.37 -9.61 -20.02
C LEU A 303 -0.71 -10.94 -19.32
N GLU A 304 -1.96 -11.36 -19.36
CA GLU A 304 -2.39 -12.59 -18.67
C GLU A 304 -1.78 -13.86 -19.27
N PRO A 305 -1.80 -14.08 -20.62
CA PRO A 305 -1.16 -15.24 -21.22
C PRO A 305 0.34 -15.36 -20.90
N PRO A 306 1.17 -14.31 -21.06
CA PRO A 306 2.59 -14.38 -20.71
C PRO A 306 2.84 -14.50 -19.19
N ALA A 307 1.97 -13.92 -18.34
CA ALA A 307 2.07 -14.13 -16.89
C ALA A 307 1.83 -15.60 -16.52
N PHE A 308 0.93 -16.29 -17.20
CA PHE A 308 0.67 -17.71 -17.00
C PHE A 308 1.79 -18.62 -17.53
N GLU A 309 2.64 -18.12 -18.43
CA GLU A 309 3.88 -18.81 -18.83
C GLU A 309 4.97 -18.62 -17.77
N VAL A 310 5.02 -17.43 -17.12
CA VAL A 310 5.95 -17.16 -16.01
C VAL A 310 5.57 -17.95 -14.78
N LEU A 311 4.28 -18.02 -14.46
CA LEU A 311 3.72 -18.67 -13.28
C LEU A 311 2.53 -19.57 -13.64
N PRO A 312 2.77 -20.83 -14.04
CA PRO A 312 1.68 -21.75 -14.45
C PRO A 312 0.67 -22.06 -13.34
N SER A 313 1.08 -21.98 -12.05
CA SER A 313 0.17 -22.11 -10.90
C SER A 313 -0.92 -21.04 -10.90
N LEU A 314 -0.60 -19.83 -11.36
CA LEU A 314 -1.54 -18.71 -11.44
C LEU A 314 -2.69 -19.00 -12.44
N ARG A 315 -2.38 -19.63 -13.56
CA ARG A 315 -3.42 -20.08 -14.53
C ARG A 315 -4.40 -21.05 -13.86
N ARG A 316 -3.86 -22.07 -13.18
CA ARG A 316 -4.68 -23.07 -12.46
C ARG A 316 -5.54 -22.40 -11.39
N LEU A 317 -4.95 -21.51 -10.60
CA LEU A 317 -5.66 -20.77 -9.56
C LEU A 317 -6.83 -19.96 -10.15
N LYS A 318 -6.59 -19.15 -11.21
CA LYS A 318 -7.65 -18.37 -11.86
C LYS A 318 -8.78 -19.26 -12.39
N GLN A 319 -8.45 -20.37 -13.05
CA GLN A 319 -9.44 -21.31 -13.58
C GLN A 319 -10.27 -21.94 -12.45
N ARG A 320 -9.65 -22.29 -11.33
CA ARG A 320 -10.36 -22.83 -10.16
C ARG A 320 -11.28 -21.79 -9.52
N ILE A 321 -10.83 -20.53 -9.36
CA ILE A 321 -11.65 -19.44 -8.86
C ILE A 321 -12.88 -19.27 -9.75
N ALA A 322 -12.70 -19.16 -11.07
CA ALA A 322 -13.79 -18.99 -12.01
C ALA A 322 -14.79 -20.17 -11.98
N ALA A 323 -14.29 -21.42 -11.85
CA ALA A 323 -15.14 -22.60 -11.77
C ALA A 323 -15.89 -22.72 -10.44
N ALA A 324 -15.25 -22.34 -9.32
CA ALA A 324 -15.83 -22.45 -7.98
C ALA A 324 -16.85 -21.34 -7.69
N SER A 325 -16.74 -20.19 -8.36
CA SER A 325 -17.63 -19.04 -8.13
C SER A 325 -19.08 -19.27 -8.52
N ARG A 326 -19.36 -20.23 -9.41
CA ARG A 326 -20.73 -20.62 -9.83
C ARG A 326 -21.66 -19.44 -10.16
N GLY A 327 -21.10 -18.35 -10.75
CA GLY A 327 -21.85 -17.12 -11.03
C GLY A 327 -21.92 -16.13 -9.86
N GLN A 328 -21.18 -16.35 -8.79
CA GLN A 328 -21.04 -15.41 -7.68
C GLN A 328 -20.30 -14.13 -8.09
N TYR A 329 -19.35 -14.23 -9.04
CA TYR A 329 -18.62 -13.11 -9.59
C TYR A 329 -19.12 -12.71 -10.96
N ASP A 330 -19.33 -11.41 -11.19
CA ASP A 330 -19.62 -10.83 -12.51
C ASP A 330 -18.40 -10.93 -13.44
N ALA A 331 -17.20 -10.86 -12.86
CA ALA A 331 -15.95 -11.03 -13.58
C ALA A 331 -14.82 -11.56 -12.69
N VAL A 332 -13.93 -12.38 -13.29
CA VAL A 332 -12.69 -12.88 -12.71
C VAL A 332 -11.54 -12.58 -13.66
N PHE A 333 -10.59 -11.73 -13.25
CA PHE A 333 -9.48 -11.29 -14.09
C PHE A 333 -8.20 -11.09 -13.28
N MET A 334 -7.06 -11.01 -13.98
CA MET A 334 -5.76 -10.70 -13.38
C MET A 334 -5.49 -9.20 -13.47
N SER A 335 -5.05 -8.56 -12.38
CA SER A 335 -4.66 -7.16 -12.37
C SER A 335 -3.23 -6.95 -12.86
N GLY A 336 -3.06 -6.07 -13.84
CA GLY A 336 -1.74 -5.69 -14.36
C GLY A 336 -0.95 -6.86 -14.91
N SER A 337 0.33 -6.97 -14.54
CA SER A 337 1.20 -8.10 -14.87
C SER A 337 1.08 -9.27 -13.88
N GLY A 338 0.12 -9.20 -12.96
CA GLY A 338 -0.10 -10.21 -11.93
C GLY A 338 0.77 -9.96 -10.68
N SER A 339 0.67 -10.85 -9.69
CA SER A 339 -0.05 -12.13 -9.69
C SER A 339 -1.47 -12.08 -9.08
N THR A 340 -2.03 -10.91 -8.78
CA THR A 340 -3.36 -10.82 -8.15
C THR A 340 -4.46 -11.15 -9.14
N ILE A 341 -5.34 -12.08 -8.76
CA ILE A 341 -6.63 -12.35 -9.39
C ILE A 341 -7.69 -11.55 -8.61
N VAL A 342 -8.59 -10.93 -9.35
CA VAL A 342 -9.69 -10.11 -8.83
C VAL A 342 -11.00 -10.80 -9.18
N GLY A 343 -11.88 -10.98 -8.20
CA GLY A 343 -13.28 -11.35 -8.39
C GLY A 343 -14.16 -10.16 -8.06
N ILE A 344 -14.99 -9.69 -9.00
CA ILE A 344 -15.94 -8.58 -8.80
C ILE A 344 -17.35 -9.15 -8.63
N GLY A 345 -18.16 -8.57 -7.73
CA GLY A 345 -19.56 -8.91 -7.48
C GLY A 345 -19.77 -9.55 -6.12
N SER A 346 -18.74 -10.07 -5.48
CA SER A 346 -18.79 -10.61 -4.12
C SER A 346 -17.48 -10.36 -3.37
N PRO A 347 -17.53 -10.11 -2.05
CA PRO A 347 -16.35 -10.02 -1.20
C PRO A 347 -15.80 -11.40 -0.79
N ASP A 348 -16.60 -12.46 -0.93
CA ASP A 348 -16.31 -13.78 -0.37
C ASP A 348 -15.38 -14.58 -1.29
N PRO A 349 -14.20 -15.02 -0.81
CA PRO A 349 -13.35 -15.93 -1.57
C PRO A 349 -13.97 -17.32 -1.68
N PRO A 350 -13.70 -18.09 -2.76
CA PRO A 350 -14.14 -19.47 -2.86
C PRO A 350 -13.60 -20.32 -1.70
N GLN A 351 -14.44 -21.19 -1.16
CA GLN A 351 -14.18 -21.99 0.04
C GLN A 351 -12.89 -22.82 -0.02
N PHE A 352 -12.53 -23.35 -1.21
CA PHE A 352 -11.32 -24.16 -1.37
C PHE A 352 -10.03 -23.44 -1.00
N LEU A 353 -10.01 -22.09 -1.02
CA LEU A 353 -8.86 -21.29 -0.62
C LEU A 353 -8.59 -21.38 0.91
N TYR A 354 -9.60 -21.73 1.68
CA TYR A 354 -9.47 -21.96 3.12
C TYR A 354 -9.21 -23.42 3.47
N ASP A 355 -9.77 -24.35 2.67
CA ASP A 355 -9.76 -25.77 3.00
C ASP A 355 -8.47 -26.49 2.58
N GLU A 356 -7.82 -26.03 1.51
CA GLU A 356 -6.69 -26.73 0.93
C GLU A 356 -5.33 -26.15 1.38
N GLU A 357 -4.42 -27.02 1.77
CA GLU A 357 -3.08 -26.68 2.28
C GLU A 357 -2.28 -25.85 1.27
N GLU A 358 -2.45 -26.14 -0.05
CA GLU A 358 -1.77 -25.44 -1.15
C GLU A 358 -2.04 -23.94 -1.16
N TYR A 359 -3.18 -23.48 -0.59
CA TYR A 359 -3.60 -22.07 -0.65
C TYR A 359 -3.51 -21.33 0.68
N LYS A 360 -2.97 -21.94 1.74
CA LYS A 360 -2.88 -21.30 3.07
C LYS A 360 -2.09 -20.00 3.11
N GLU A 361 -1.11 -19.84 2.22
CA GLU A 361 -0.27 -18.63 2.13
C GLU A 361 -0.81 -17.60 1.12
N VAL A 362 -1.98 -17.86 0.52
CA VAL A 362 -2.61 -16.92 -0.41
C VAL A 362 -3.08 -15.70 0.37
N PHE A 363 -2.69 -14.53 -0.10
CA PHE A 363 -3.21 -13.27 0.43
C PHE A 363 -4.64 -13.07 -0.08
N LEU A 364 -5.55 -12.86 0.86
CA LEU A 364 -6.97 -12.57 0.61
C LEU A 364 -7.32 -11.22 1.20
N SER A 365 -8.03 -10.39 0.44
CA SER A 365 -8.54 -9.11 0.91
C SER A 365 -9.84 -8.77 0.22
N GLU A 366 -10.81 -8.34 0.98
CA GLU A 366 -11.96 -7.62 0.45
C GLU A 366 -11.54 -6.23 0.00
N ALA A 367 -12.20 -5.69 -1.00
CA ALA A 367 -12.03 -4.33 -1.47
C ALA A 367 -13.30 -3.83 -2.17
N SER A 368 -13.33 -2.53 -2.43
CA SER A 368 -14.33 -1.84 -3.24
C SER A 368 -13.66 -0.72 -4.02
N PHE A 369 -14.32 -0.19 -5.03
CA PHE A 369 -13.86 1.00 -5.73
C PHE A 369 -13.96 2.22 -4.83
N ILE A 370 -12.96 3.09 -4.87
CA ILE A 370 -12.97 4.38 -4.17
C ILE A 370 -12.60 5.52 -5.09
N THR A 371 -13.07 6.70 -4.75
CA THR A 371 -12.77 7.95 -5.45
C THR A 371 -12.32 9.02 -4.46
N ARG A 372 -11.86 10.14 -4.97
CA ARG A 372 -11.53 11.34 -4.19
C ARG A 372 -12.10 12.59 -4.85
N ALA A 373 -12.35 13.62 -4.05
CA ALA A 373 -12.69 14.93 -4.57
C ALA A 373 -11.42 15.66 -5.07
N PRO A 374 -11.58 16.64 -6.00
CA PRO A 374 -10.47 17.51 -6.41
C PRO A 374 -9.80 18.18 -5.19
N ASN A 375 -8.48 18.30 -5.23
CA ASN A 375 -7.66 18.89 -4.16
C ASN A 375 -7.76 18.18 -2.78
N GLN A 376 -8.29 16.98 -2.73
CA GLN A 376 -8.26 16.10 -1.56
C GLN A 376 -7.47 14.85 -1.87
N TRP A 377 -6.83 14.26 -0.85
CA TRP A 377 -6.21 12.96 -1.00
C TRP A 377 -7.20 11.86 -0.61
N TYR A 378 -6.94 10.65 -1.06
CA TYR A 378 -7.75 9.48 -0.73
C TYR A 378 -7.82 9.25 0.78
N THR A 379 -8.97 8.82 1.26
CA THR A 379 -9.20 8.43 2.66
C THR A 379 -9.44 6.94 2.77
N GLU A 380 -9.01 6.33 3.87
CA GLU A 380 -9.32 4.94 4.19
C GLU A 380 -10.84 4.84 4.43
N SER A 381 -11.50 3.88 3.76
CA SER A 381 -12.90 3.60 4.01
C SER A 381 -13.07 3.11 5.45
N VAL A 382 -13.89 3.81 6.23
CA VAL A 382 -14.25 3.35 7.57
C VAL A 382 -15.20 2.18 7.38
N SER A 383 -14.77 0.97 7.75
CA SER A 383 -15.69 -0.16 7.91
C SER A 383 -16.71 0.22 8.99
N VAL A 384 -17.95 0.43 8.62
CA VAL A 384 -19.03 0.60 9.59
C VAL A 384 -19.21 -0.76 10.25
N ASP A 385 -18.72 -0.91 11.49
CA ASP A 385 -19.04 -2.06 12.31
C ASP A 385 -20.56 -2.12 12.48
N PRO A 386 -21.25 -3.18 12.02
CA PRO A 386 -22.71 -3.26 12.09
C PRO A 386 -23.26 -3.35 13.53
N CYS A 387 -22.40 -3.37 14.55
CA CYS A 387 -22.78 -3.44 15.97
C CYS A 387 -23.01 -2.08 16.67
N ASN A 388 -22.81 -0.94 16.00
CA ASN A 388 -23.00 0.39 16.61
C ASN A 388 -24.09 1.22 15.90
N SER A 389 -25.21 0.61 15.54
CA SER A 389 -26.43 1.38 15.26
C SER A 389 -26.96 1.90 16.59
N PRO A 390 -27.15 3.21 16.78
CA PRO A 390 -27.93 3.68 17.92
C PRO A 390 -29.37 3.15 17.75
N THR A 391 -29.80 2.33 18.67
CA THR A 391 -31.23 1.99 18.83
C THR A 391 -31.95 3.29 19.13
N GLU A 392 -32.81 3.74 18.20
CA GLU A 392 -33.83 4.75 18.44
C GLU A 392 -34.89 4.26 19.45
#